data_42a29cc791c32011bd9c763b7c2fd0c6
#
_entry.id   42a29cc791c32011bd9c763b7c2fd0c6
#
_cell.length_a   1.000
_cell.length_b   1.000
_cell.length_c   1.000
_cell.angle_alpha   90.00
_cell.angle_beta   90.00
_cell.angle_gamma   90.00
#
_symmetry.space_group_name_H-M   'P 1'
#
loop_
_entity.id
_entity.type
_entity.pdbx_description
1 polymer ?
#
loop_
_entity_poly.entity_id
_entity_poly.type
_entity_poly.pdbx_seq_one_letter_code
_entity_poly.pdbx_strand_id
1 'polypeptide(L)'
;MNQRIDDAYKNCDGISRRGFLQIGALSGLGLSFTDYLRGTAQAKPANKTNCILIWTRGGTSHHDTFDPKPDAPVSVRGEFNAIDTAIPGGQFTEIVPNFAKHADKFALLRGWNPRNGSHGTADQWVMSGRRFNAAVAYPTYGSVVSYFHGFQSALPPFIQLNDHVDRRFGGGTSGILGLEHNPFVIDADANADNFSVRDITPPEGVTFERVDRRRNALAKIDALQRRADLQQDALKAQDEYYEAAMNMITAPETKKAFDIESEEDATRDAYGRHRFGQSCLLARRLVESGVQFVTVTDGGWDTHQNNFKSLKDSRLPPLDQAIPQLIIDLEERGLLESTLVVWLTDFGRTPKINSASGRDHWASTGFAMMAGAGVPAGHVLGATDAEGGYVSKDEYFSEDIATTIYQKLGMPSDLIAHGPEGRPGQLIEGKP
;
A
#
# COMPACT_ATOMS: atom_id res chain seq x y z
N MET A 1 20.82 -14.46 -19.21
CA MET A 1 20.99 -15.92 -19.40
C MET A 1 21.90 -16.60 -18.36
N ASN A 2 22.59 -15.83 -17.49
CA ASN A 2 23.51 -16.42 -16.48
C ASN A 2 22.92 -16.60 -15.08
N GLN A 3 21.78 -16.05 -14.74
CA GLN A 3 21.17 -16.20 -13.40
C GLN A 3 20.38 -17.51 -13.21
N ARG A 4 19.87 -18.10 -14.31
CA ARG A 4 19.12 -19.38 -14.25
C ARG A 4 19.94 -20.63 -13.94
N ILE A 5 21.28 -20.54 -14.04
CA ILE A 5 22.16 -21.70 -13.79
C ILE A 5 22.61 -21.77 -12.33
N ASP A 6 22.64 -20.63 -11.61
CA ASP A 6 23.09 -20.58 -10.22
C ASP A 6 22.06 -21.12 -9.20
N ASP A 7 20.76 -21.05 -9.49
CA ASP A 7 19.70 -21.54 -8.59
C ASP A 7 19.46 -23.07 -8.66
N ALA A 8 19.94 -23.71 -9.71
CA ALA A 8 19.75 -25.16 -9.91
C ALA A 8 20.67 -26.05 -9.04
N TYR A 9 21.64 -25.46 -8.34
CA TYR A 9 22.65 -26.19 -7.55
C TYR A 9 22.94 -25.52 -6.20
N LYS A 10 21.94 -25.43 -5.35
CA LYS A 10 22.11 -25.11 -3.92
C LYS A 10 22.27 -26.42 -3.13
N ASN A 11 23.18 -26.45 -2.17
CA ASN A 11 23.23 -27.56 -1.19
C ASN A 11 22.08 -27.39 -0.18
N CYS A 12 21.94 -28.38 0.74
CA CYS A 12 20.88 -28.41 1.76
C CYS A 12 20.86 -27.15 2.67
N ASP A 13 21.93 -26.36 2.71
CA ASP A 13 22.06 -25.14 3.51
C ASP A 13 21.83 -23.88 2.67
N GLY A 14 21.37 -24.00 1.42
CA GLY A 14 21.01 -22.88 0.54
C GLY A 14 22.20 -22.13 -0.09
N ILE A 15 23.44 -22.62 0.06
CA ILE A 15 24.64 -21.97 -0.45
C ILE A 15 24.87 -22.36 -1.93
N SER A 16 24.95 -21.38 -2.84
CA SER A 16 25.30 -21.62 -4.25
C SER A 16 26.78 -21.97 -4.42
N ARG A 17 27.14 -22.68 -5.52
CA ARG A 17 28.53 -22.96 -5.87
C ARG A 17 29.41 -21.70 -5.97
N ARG A 18 28.83 -20.61 -6.43
CA ARG A 18 29.50 -19.30 -6.53
C ARG A 18 29.76 -18.72 -5.13
N GLY A 19 28.77 -18.81 -4.23
CA GLY A 19 28.94 -18.41 -2.83
C GLY A 19 30.03 -19.26 -2.13
N PHE A 20 30.07 -20.58 -2.39
CA PHE A 20 31.10 -21.46 -1.86
C PHE A 20 32.52 -21.10 -2.37
N LEU A 21 32.67 -20.80 -3.67
CA LEU A 21 33.94 -20.34 -4.25
C LEU A 21 34.36 -18.97 -3.72
N GLN A 22 33.41 -18.05 -3.50
CA GLN A 22 33.70 -16.76 -2.88
C GLN A 22 34.18 -16.90 -1.43
N ILE A 23 33.57 -17.80 -0.67
CA ILE A 23 33.99 -18.11 0.71
C ILE A 23 35.40 -18.73 0.71
N GLY A 24 35.69 -19.64 -0.23
CA GLY A 24 37.01 -20.23 -0.38
C GLY A 24 38.09 -19.20 -0.75
N ALA A 25 37.78 -18.24 -1.62
CA ALA A 25 38.68 -17.15 -1.97
C ALA A 25 38.94 -16.19 -0.80
N LEU A 26 37.90 -15.88 0.02
CA LEU A 26 38.04 -15.05 1.22
C LEU A 26 38.89 -15.73 2.31
N SER A 27 38.75 -17.05 2.45
CA SER A 27 39.60 -17.84 3.38
C SER A 27 41.07 -17.79 2.98
N GLY A 28 41.38 -17.75 1.69
CA GLY A 28 42.73 -17.55 1.16
C GLY A 28 43.34 -16.17 1.47
N LEU A 29 42.49 -15.18 1.78
CA LEU A 29 42.87 -13.82 2.21
C LEU A 29 42.89 -13.63 3.74
N GLY A 30 42.77 -14.73 4.52
CA GLY A 30 42.79 -14.70 5.99
C GLY A 30 41.47 -14.26 6.65
N LEU A 31 40.36 -14.15 5.89
CA LEU A 31 39.04 -13.85 6.42
C LEU A 31 38.32 -15.17 6.72
N SER A 32 37.85 -15.34 7.94
CA SER A 32 37.08 -16.52 8.32
C SER A 32 35.61 -16.46 7.81
N PHE A 33 35.00 -17.65 7.65
CA PHE A 33 33.57 -17.74 7.37
C PHE A 33 32.73 -16.96 8.40
N THR A 34 33.20 -16.93 9.64
CA THR A 34 32.58 -16.15 10.73
C THR A 34 32.66 -14.64 10.46
N ASP A 35 33.76 -14.15 9.89
CA ASP A 35 33.92 -12.74 9.55
C ASP A 35 33.07 -12.37 8.33
N TYR A 36 32.92 -13.27 7.38
CA TYR A 36 31.96 -13.12 6.27
C TYR A 36 30.52 -13.07 6.78
N LEU A 37 30.10 -13.98 7.67
CA LEU A 37 28.77 -13.96 8.26
C LEU A 37 28.53 -12.71 9.15
N ARG A 38 29.56 -12.26 9.88
CA ARG A 38 29.48 -10.99 10.63
C ARG A 38 29.39 -9.79 9.70
N GLY A 39 30.13 -9.77 8.59
CA GLY A 39 30.05 -8.73 7.57
C GLY A 39 28.69 -8.70 6.87
N THR A 40 28.11 -9.87 6.58
CA THR A 40 26.77 -9.96 6.00
C THR A 40 25.66 -9.64 7.02
N ALA A 41 25.87 -9.97 8.30
CA ALA A 41 24.96 -9.57 9.39
C ALA A 41 25.06 -8.08 9.76
N GLN A 42 26.21 -7.44 9.48
CA GLN A 42 26.44 -6.00 9.65
C GLN A 42 26.19 -5.19 8.35
N ALA A 43 26.06 -5.86 7.19
CA ALA A 43 25.46 -5.22 6.04
C ALA A 43 24.06 -4.78 6.49
N LYS A 44 23.87 -3.44 6.63
CA LYS A 44 22.52 -2.89 6.83
C LYS A 44 21.62 -3.62 5.85
N PRO A 45 20.51 -4.24 6.30
CA PRO A 45 19.55 -4.80 5.37
C PRO A 45 19.29 -3.72 4.33
N ALA A 46 19.39 -4.05 3.06
CA ALA A 46 19.04 -3.14 1.97
C ALA A 46 17.75 -2.48 2.40
N ASN A 47 17.72 -1.13 2.52
CA ASN A 47 16.64 -0.38 3.13
C ASN A 47 15.33 -0.96 2.62
N LYS A 48 14.62 -1.72 3.46
CA LYS A 48 13.34 -2.29 3.07
C LYS A 48 12.40 -1.11 2.93
N THR A 49 11.88 -0.94 1.75
CA THR A 49 10.90 0.10 1.47
C THR A 49 9.55 -0.36 2.00
N ASN A 50 8.93 0.45 2.83
CA ASN A 50 7.55 0.30 3.26
C ASN A 50 6.62 1.04 2.28
N CYS A 51 5.32 0.77 2.32
CA CYS A 51 4.34 1.46 1.50
C CYS A 51 3.12 1.89 2.30
N ILE A 52 2.69 3.13 2.08
CA ILE A 52 1.38 3.64 2.50
C ILE A 52 0.57 3.92 1.23
N LEU A 53 -0.46 3.13 1.00
CA LEU A 53 -1.37 3.28 -0.12
C LEU A 53 -2.65 3.98 0.34
N ILE A 54 -2.92 5.16 -0.19
CA ILE A 54 -4.19 5.87 -0.05
C ILE A 54 -5.12 5.37 -1.17
N TRP A 55 -6.27 4.85 -0.80
CA TRP A 55 -7.28 4.35 -1.73
C TRP A 55 -8.58 5.13 -1.60
N THR A 56 -8.89 5.97 -2.59
CA THR A 56 -10.16 6.69 -2.67
C THR A 56 -11.13 5.92 -3.55
N ARG A 57 -12.04 5.18 -2.90
CA ARG A 57 -13.00 4.31 -3.58
C ARG A 57 -14.15 5.10 -4.18
N GLY A 58 -14.33 4.99 -5.48
CA GLY A 58 -15.45 5.59 -6.19
C GLY A 58 -15.06 6.56 -7.31
N GLY A 59 -13.79 6.69 -7.66
CA GLY A 59 -13.34 7.52 -8.80
C GLY A 59 -13.20 9.00 -8.46
N THR A 60 -12.06 9.36 -7.88
CA THR A 60 -11.75 10.77 -7.62
C THR A 60 -11.56 11.54 -8.93
N SER A 61 -12.26 12.65 -9.07
CA SER A 61 -12.22 13.48 -10.29
C SER A 61 -10.86 14.15 -10.47
N HIS A 62 -10.15 13.81 -11.54
CA HIS A 62 -8.91 14.48 -11.93
C HIS A 62 -9.14 15.94 -12.37
N HIS A 63 -10.27 16.22 -13.04
CA HIS A 63 -10.67 17.59 -13.44
C HIS A 63 -10.80 18.53 -12.24
N ASP A 64 -11.45 18.05 -11.20
CA ASP A 64 -11.82 18.86 -10.05
C ASP A 64 -10.71 18.86 -8.96
N THR A 65 -9.54 18.28 -9.27
CA THR A 65 -8.38 18.24 -8.37
C THR A 65 -7.11 18.71 -9.06
N PHE A 66 -6.43 17.81 -9.78
CA PHE A 66 -5.04 17.98 -10.23
C PHE A 66 -4.90 18.33 -11.71
N ASP A 67 -5.99 18.32 -12.48
CA ASP A 67 -5.97 18.61 -13.92
C ASP A 67 -7.07 19.59 -14.33
N PRO A 68 -7.12 20.80 -13.73
CA PRO A 68 -8.09 21.82 -14.12
C PRO A 68 -7.88 22.19 -15.58
N LYS A 69 -9.00 22.50 -16.26
CA LYS A 69 -9.00 22.93 -17.67
C LYS A 69 -9.63 24.33 -17.74
N PRO A 70 -8.90 25.39 -17.30
CA PRO A 70 -9.48 26.73 -17.17
C PRO A 70 -10.02 27.29 -18.49
N ASP A 71 -9.44 26.90 -19.62
CA ASP A 71 -9.83 27.34 -20.96
C ASP A 71 -10.97 26.50 -21.58
N ALA A 72 -11.35 25.40 -20.94
CA ALA A 72 -12.44 24.56 -21.44
C ALA A 72 -13.82 25.21 -21.18
N PRO A 73 -14.86 24.82 -21.93
CA PRO A 73 -16.23 25.27 -21.67
C PRO A 73 -16.65 24.99 -20.21
N VAL A 74 -17.53 25.85 -19.65
CA VAL A 74 -18.02 25.69 -18.25
C VAL A 74 -18.61 24.33 -17.99
N SER A 75 -19.24 23.70 -18.98
CA SER A 75 -19.76 22.33 -18.89
C SER A 75 -18.70 21.25 -18.73
N VAL A 76 -17.41 21.59 -18.87
CA VAL A 76 -16.24 20.70 -18.70
C VAL A 76 -15.40 21.15 -17.51
N ARG A 77 -14.95 22.41 -17.48
CA ARG A 77 -14.05 22.92 -16.43
C ARG A 77 -14.66 22.92 -15.02
N GLY A 78 -15.99 22.98 -14.92
CA GLY A 78 -16.68 22.99 -13.63
C GLY A 78 -16.64 24.34 -12.91
N GLU A 79 -16.81 24.30 -11.59
CA GLU A 79 -17.01 25.48 -10.75
C GLU A 79 -15.70 26.01 -10.11
N PHE A 80 -14.64 25.17 -10.05
CA PHE A 80 -13.40 25.50 -9.34
C PHE A 80 -12.40 26.23 -10.23
N ASN A 81 -11.79 27.28 -9.68
CA ASN A 81 -10.72 27.99 -10.34
C ASN A 81 -9.40 27.21 -10.28
N ALA A 82 -8.54 27.44 -11.27
CA ALA A 82 -7.18 26.94 -11.25
C ALA A 82 -6.29 27.87 -10.39
N ILE A 83 -5.41 27.29 -9.58
CA ILE A 83 -4.37 28.00 -8.83
C ILE A 83 -3.00 27.45 -9.21
N ASP A 84 -1.98 28.29 -9.11
CA ASP A 84 -0.60 27.89 -9.35
C ASP A 84 -0.09 26.99 -8.22
N THR A 85 0.84 26.12 -8.58
CA THR A 85 1.46 25.17 -7.65
C THR A 85 2.93 25.51 -7.40
N ALA A 86 3.56 24.82 -6.45
CA ALA A 86 5.02 24.88 -6.27
C ALA A 86 5.81 24.39 -7.48
N ILE A 87 5.19 23.65 -8.40
CA ILE A 87 5.81 23.25 -9.68
C ILE A 87 5.62 24.38 -10.69
N PRO A 88 6.67 24.97 -11.26
CA PRO A 88 6.56 26.05 -12.23
C PRO A 88 5.66 25.68 -13.42
N GLY A 89 4.63 26.48 -13.68
CA GLY A 89 3.63 26.25 -14.73
C GLY A 89 2.63 25.12 -14.42
N GLY A 90 2.71 24.49 -13.27
CA GLY A 90 1.72 23.52 -12.80
C GLY A 90 0.52 24.22 -12.18
N GLN A 91 -0.69 23.72 -12.47
CA GLN A 91 -1.93 24.23 -11.89
C GLN A 91 -2.78 23.10 -11.33
N PHE A 92 -3.37 23.32 -10.16
CA PHE A 92 -4.39 22.49 -9.53
C PHE A 92 -5.66 23.31 -9.28
N THR A 93 -6.72 22.69 -8.82
CA THR A 93 -7.93 23.42 -8.44
C THR A 93 -7.76 24.10 -7.08
N GLU A 94 -8.47 25.22 -6.87
CA GLU A 94 -8.43 26.01 -5.63
C GLU A 94 -8.89 25.26 -4.37
N ILE A 95 -9.53 24.10 -4.53
CA ILE A 95 -10.00 23.28 -3.39
C ILE A 95 -8.98 22.25 -2.89
N VAL A 96 -7.77 22.26 -3.46
CA VAL A 96 -6.62 21.46 -2.99
C VAL A 96 -5.37 22.33 -2.78
N PRO A 97 -5.48 23.40 -1.95
CA PRO A 97 -4.43 24.40 -1.80
C PRO A 97 -3.16 23.85 -1.13
N ASN A 98 -3.27 22.89 -0.22
CA ASN A 98 -2.09 22.29 0.42
C ASN A 98 -1.33 21.37 -0.54
N PHE A 99 -2.03 20.62 -1.39
CA PHE A 99 -1.37 19.90 -2.48
C PHE A 99 -0.66 20.84 -3.44
N ALA A 100 -1.29 21.95 -3.79
CA ALA A 100 -0.69 22.95 -4.68
C ALA A 100 0.60 23.54 -4.05
N LYS A 101 0.54 23.89 -2.77
CA LYS A 101 1.68 24.44 -2.00
C LYS A 101 2.84 23.46 -1.90
N HIS A 102 2.58 22.17 -1.78
CA HIS A 102 3.59 21.12 -1.57
C HIS A 102 3.75 20.18 -2.79
N ALA A 103 3.40 20.67 -3.98
CA ALA A 103 3.49 19.90 -5.23
C ALA A 103 4.94 19.51 -5.58
N ASP A 104 5.93 20.20 -5.05
CA ASP A 104 7.36 19.88 -5.16
C ASP A 104 7.79 18.63 -4.40
N LYS A 105 6.93 18.05 -3.54
CA LYS A 105 7.24 16.89 -2.70
C LYS A 105 6.77 15.54 -3.25
N PHE A 106 6.04 15.52 -4.33
CA PHE A 106 5.51 14.30 -4.95
C PHE A 106 5.57 14.34 -6.47
N ALA A 107 5.38 13.19 -7.10
CA ALA A 107 5.14 13.05 -8.53
C ALA A 107 3.65 12.80 -8.78
N LEU A 108 3.09 13.47 -9.78
CA LEU A 108 1.71 13.32 -10.22
C LEU A 108 1.67 12.73 -11.63
N LEU A 109 0.99 11.59 -11.81
CA LEU A 109 0.76 10.96 -13.10
C LEU A 109 -0.59 11.44 -13.64
N ARG A 110 -0.61 12.42 -14.53
CA ARG A 110 -1.82 12.85 -15.29
C ARG A 110 -2.09 11.94 -16.49
N GLY A 111 -1.07 11.27 -17.00
CA GLY A 111 -1.17 10.35 -18.13
C GLY A 111 -1.70 8.97 -17.77
N TRP A 112 -2.32 8.77 -16.61
CA TRP A 112 -2.88 7.47 -16.26
C TRP A 112 -4.20 7.20 -16.97
N ASN A 113 -4.25 6.07 -17.69
CA ASN A 113 -5.44 5.52 -18.32
C ASN A 113 -5.85 4.23 -17.60
N PRO A 114 -6.93 4.23 -16.80
CA PRO A 114 -7.39 3.06 -16.06
C PRO A 114 -7.98 1.96 -16.93
N ARG A 115 -8.42 2.25 -18.15
CA ARG A 115 -9.05 1.34 -19.12
C ARG A 115 -10.30 0.61 -18.62
N ASN A 116 -10.77 0.93 -17.43
CA ASN A 116 -11.95 0.33 -16.82
C ASN A 116 -12.70 1.39 -16.01
N GLY A 117 -14.00 1.54 -16.25
CA GLY A 117 -14.88 2.49 -15.55
C GLY A 117 -15.96 1.79 -14.74
N SER A 118 -15.75 0.56 -14.28
CA SER A 118 -16.73 -0.21 -13.53
C SER A 118 -16.17 -0.62 -12.17
N HIS A 119 -16.79 -0.15 -11.09
CA HIS A 119 -16.41 -0.53 -9.73
C HIS A 119 -16.28 -2.04 -9.54
N GLY A 120 -15.46 -2.46 -8.63
CA GLY A 120 -15.16 -3.84 -8.35
C GLY A 120 -14.18 -4.45 -9.34
N THR A 121 -14.45 -4.40 -10.64
CA THR A 121 -13.50 -4.90 -11.66
C THR A 121 -12.34 -3.95 -11.85
N ALA A 122 -12.57 -2.62 -11.78
CA ALA A 122 -11.52 -1.61 -11.76
C ALA A 122 -10.72 -1.68 -10.46
N ASP A 123 -11.39 -1.80 -9.30
CA ASP A 123 -10.73 -1.95 -8.00
C ASP A 123 -9.77 -3.15 -8.01
N GLN A 124 -10.23 -4.31 -8.51
CA GLN A 124 -9.39 -5.50 -8.60
C GLN A 124 -8.18 -5.27 -9.51
N TRP A 125 -8.39 -4.62 -10.67
CA TRP A 125 -7.30 -4.36 -11.61
C TRP A 125 -6.28 -3.37 -11.05
N VAL A 126 -6.74 -2.20 -10.61
CA VAL A 126 -5.85 -1.14 -10.11
C VAL A 126 -5.10 -1.58 -8.85
N MET A 127 -5.77 -2.32 -7.93
CA MET A 127 -5.15 -2.79 -6.68
C MET A 127 -4.20 -3.97 -6.87
N SER A 128 -4.20 -4.63 -8.03
CA SER A 128 -3.31 -5.77 -8.31
C SER A 128 -2.33 -5.50 -9.45
N GLY A 129 -2.57 -4.48 -10.28
CA GLY A 129 -1.86 -4.27 -11.54
C GLY A 129 -2.13 -5.34 -12.59
N ARG A 130 -3.18 -6.14 -12.40
CA ARG A 130 -3.52 -7.24 -13.32
C ARG A 130 -4.92 -7.03 -13.87
N ARG A 131 -5.03 -7.09 -15.20
CA ARG A 131 -6.31 -6.97 -15.86
C ARG A 131 -7.32 -7.97 -15.27
N PHE A 132 -8.52 -7.47 -14.98
CA PHE A 132 -9.59 -8.30 -14.42
C PHE A 132 -9.78 -9.60 -15.22
N ASN A 133 -9.81 -10.71 -14.50
CA ASN A 133 -10.10 -12.05 -15.02
C ASN A 133 -11.05 -12.75 -14.06
N ALA A 134 -12.24 -13.09 -14.53
CA ALA A 134 -13.27 -13.74 -13.70
C ALA A 134 -12.86 -15.12 -13.15
N ALA A 135 -11.85 -15.77 -13.76
CA ALA A 135 -11.35 -17.08 -13.32
C ALA A 135 -10.20 -16.98 -12.30
N VAL A 136 -9.62 -15.80 -12.10
CA VAL A 136 -8.44 -15.63 -11.24
C VAL A 136 -8.58 -14.37 -10.40
N ALA A 137 -8.66 -14.52 -9.09
CA ALA A 137 -8.55 -13.41 -8.16
C ALA A 137 -7.06 -13.07 -7.94
N TYR A 138 -6.58 -12.00 -8.58
CA TYR A 138 -5.21 -11.54 -8.39
C TYR A 138 -5.06 -10.85 -7.02
N PRO A 139 -3.92 -11.08 -6.34
CA PRO A 139 -3.67 -10.50 -5.02
C PRO A 139 -3.44 -8.99 -5.09
N THR A 140 -3.90 -8.27 -4.08
CA THR A 140 -3.53 -6.85 -3.89
C THR A 140 -2.06 -6.69 -3.49
N TYR A 141 -1.49 -5.51 -3.70
CA TYR A 141 -0.08 -5.20 -3.43
C TYR A 141 0.39 -5.62 -2.05
N GLY A 142 -0.35 -5.26 -1.00
CA GLY A 142 0.00 -5.61 0.38
C GLY A 142 -0.02 -7.11 0.65
N SER A 143 -0.90 -7.87 -0.03
CA SER A 143 -0.92 -9.34 0.06
C SER A 143 0.30 -9.96 -0.61
N VAL A 144 0.78 -9.38 -1.71
CA VAL A 144 2.04 -9.79 -2.36
C VAL A 144 3.22 -9.52 -1.45
N VAL A 145 3.28 -8.35 -0.80
CA VAL A 145 4.30 -8.02 0.21
C VAL A 145 4.28 -9.01 1.36
N SER A 146 3.09 -9.32 1.89
CA SER A 146 2.91 -10.32 2.94
C SER A 146 3.42 -11.71 2.53
N TYR A 147 3.15 -12.13 1.31
CA TYR A 147 3.58 -13.43 0.78
C TYR A 147 5.10 -13.54 0.64
N PHE A 148 5.76 -12.50 0.10
CA PHE A 148 7.19 -12.55 -0.18
C PHE A 148 8.08 -12.21 1.01
N HIS A 149 7.63 -11.34 1.90
CA HIS A 149 8.44 -10.90 3.03
C HIS A 149 8.03 -11.50 4.36
N GLY A 150 6.78 -11.95 4.49
CA GLY A 150 6.25 -12.47 5.75
C GLY A 150 6.31 -11.46 6.89
N PHE A 151 6.18 -11.93 8.11
CA PHE A 151 6.32 -11.11 9.32
C PHE A 151 7.79 -10.69 9.51
N GLN A 152 8.02 -9.39 9.66
CA GLN A 152 9.34 -8.82 9.94
C GLN A 152 9.40 -8.18 11.34
N SER A 153 8.27 -8.06 12.00
CA SER A 153 8.07 -7.55 13.35
C SER A 153 6.93 -8.32 14.02
N ALA A 154 6.56 -7.93 15.23
CA ALA A 154 5.36 -8.47 15.89
C ALA A 154 4.04 -8.03 15.21
N LEU A 155 4.10 -7.03 14.31
CA LEU A 155 2.94 -6.52 13.59
C LEU A 155 2.72 -7.27 12.27
N PRO A 156 1.45 -7.39 11.80
CA PRO A 156 1.15 -7.94 10.49
C PRO A 156 1.88 -7.19 9.38
N PRO A 157 2.39 -7.88 8.36
CA PRO A 157 3.09 -7.23 7.24
C PRO A 157 2.18 -6.36 6.40
N PHE A 158 0.87 -6.61 6.41
CA PHE A 158 -0.13 -5.86 5.68
C PHE A 158 -1.32 -5.49 6.57
N ILE A 159 -1.56 -4.19 6.73
CA ILE A 159 -2.68 -3.63 7.49
C ILE A 159 -3.53 -2.75 6.58
N GLN A 160 -4.85 -2.87 6.70
CA GLN A 160 -5.82 -2.00 6.04
C GLN A 160 -6.61 -1.22 7.09
N LEU A 161 -6.61 0.11 6.94
CA LEU A 161 -7.32 1.04 7.81
C LEU A 161 -8.62 1.53 7.14
N ASN A 162 -9.64 1.73 7.95
CA ASN A 162 -10.97 2.21 7.58
C ASN A 162 -11.79 1.21 6.76
N ASP A 163 -12.43 1.70 5.67
CA ASP A 163 -13.38 0.96 4.84
C ASP A 163 -12.69 -0.15 4.01
N HIS A 164 -13.48 -0.95 3.36
CA HIS A 164 -12.99 -2.00 2.48
C HIS A 164 -12.88 -1.52 1.03
N VAL A 165 -11.89 -2.02 0.31
CA VAL A 165 -11.88 -2.03 -1.15
C VAL A 165 -13.09 -2.84 -1.63
N ASP A 166 -13.63 -2.54 -2.82
CA ASP A 166 -14.76 -3.30 -3.37
C ASP A 166 -14.35 -4.75 -3.63
N ARG A 167 -14.90 -5.66 -2.81
CA ARG A 167 -14.55 -7.09 -2.83
C ARG A 167 -15.38 -7.94 -3.78
N ARG A 168 -16.37 -7.36 -4.47
CA ARG A 168 -17.27 -8.12 -5.35
C ARG A 168 -16.57 -9.01 -6.37
N PHE A 169 -15.36 -8.59 -6.80
CA PHE A 169 -14.54 -9.31 -7.77
C PHE A 169 -13.12 -9.61 -7.25
N GLY A 170 -12.96 -9.72 -5.94
CA GLY A 170 -11.69 -10.07 -5.30
C GLY A 170 -10.73 -8.90 -5.09
N GLY A 171 -11.15 -7.65 -5.32
CA GLY A 171 -10.35 -6.45 -5.02
C GLY A 171 -9.97 -6.39 -3.54
N GLY A 172 -8.75 -5.93 -3.23
CA GLY A 172 -8.27 -5.77 -1.85
C GLY A 172 -8.10 -7.07 -1.07
N THR A 173 -8.02 -8.23 -1.73
CA THR A 173 -7.82 -9.54 -1.11
C THR A 173 -6.49 -10.17 -1.51
N SER A 174 -6.13 -11.25 -0.82
CA SER A 174 -4.96 -12.07 -1.15
C SER A 174 -5.13 -12.90 -2.42
N GLY A 175 -6.35 -13.04 -2.93
CA GLY A 175 -6.63 -13.80 -4.14
C GLY A 175 -6.03 -15.22 -4.10
N ILE A 176 -5.20 -15.52 -5.11
CA ILE A 176 -4.57 -16.84 -5.26
C ILE A 176 -3.49 -17.15 -4.21
N LEU A 177 -3.08 -16.21 -3.37
CA LEU A 177 -1.99 -16.42 -2.41
C LEU A 177 -2.42 -17.12 -1.12
N GLY A 178 -3.72 -17.25 -0.87
CA GLY A 178 -4.25 -17.82 0.37
C GLY A 178 -4.71 -16.75 1.38
N LEU A 179 -5.66 -17.12 2.23
CA LEU A 179 -6.33 -16.19 3.17
C LEU A 179 -5.38 -15.61 4.22
N GLU A 180 -4.30 -16.28 4.50
CA GLU A 180 -3.23 -15.88 5.43
C GLU A 180 -2.54 -14.59 5.02
N HIS A 181 -2.58 -14.25 3.74
CA HIS A 181 -2.01 -13.02 3.20
C HIS A 181 -3.04 -11.89 3.03
N ASN A 182 -4.27 -12.08 3.52
CA ASN A 182 -5.25 -11.01 3.58
C ASN A 182 -4.78 -9.87 4.51
N PRO A 183 -5.24 -8.62 4.28
CA PRO A 183 -4.97 -7.53 5.20
C PRO A 183 -5.53 -7.81 6.60
N PHE A 184 -4.78 -7.42 7.62
CA PHE A 184 -5.34 -7.20 8.94
C PHE A 184 -6.15 -5.89 8.91
N VAL A 185 -7.47 -5.99 9.02
CA VAL A 185 -8.37 -4.86 8.81
C VAL A 185 -8.73 -4.20 10.13
N ILE A 186 -8.56 -2.87 10.19
CA ILE A 186 -8.92 -2.02 11.32
C ILE A 186 -9.92 -0.99 10.81
N ASP A 187 -11.20 -1.20 11.11
CA ASP A 187 -12.28 -0.28 10.75
C ASP A 187 -12.65 0.70 11.88
N ALA A 188 -12.00 0.58 13.02
CA ALA A 188 -12.15 1.50 14.13
C ALA A 188 -11.73 2.92 13.76
N ASP A 189 -12.45 3.92 14.23
CA ASP A 189 -12.11 5.33 14.00
C ASP A 189 -10.92 5.74 14.85
N ALA A 190 -9.77 5.96 14.21
CA ALA A 190 -8.53 6.39 14.89
C ALA A 190 -8.65 7.79 15.53
N ASN A 191 -9.71 8.56 15.22
CA ASN A 191 -10.00 9.85 15.84
C ASN A 191 -10.90 9.75 17.09
N ALA A 192 -11.47 8.59 17.36
CA ALA A 192 -12.35 8.42 18.53
C ALA A 192 -11.55 8.47 19.84
N ASP A 193 -12.11 9.10 20.86
CA ASP A 193 -11.50 9.22 22.20
C ASP A 193 -11.19 7.87 22.87
N ASN A 194 -11.87 6.80 22.42
CA ASN A 194 -11.70 5.44 22.94
C ASN A 194 -11.15 4.51 21.85
N PHE A 195 -10.33 5.02 20.96
CA PHE A 195 -9.72 4.21 19.89
C PHE A 195 -9.03 2.98 20.47
N SER A 196 -9.43 1.83 19.99
CA SER A 196 -8.80 0.55 20.35
C SER A 196 -8.93 -0.43 19.20
N VAL A 197 -7.93 -1.28 19.04
CA VAL A 197 -7.96 -2.35 18.05
C VAL A 197 -8.41 -3.64 18.74
N ARG A 198 -9.61 -4.11 18.38
CA ARG A 198 -10.30 -5.23 19.05
C ARG A 198 -9.43 -6.48 19.16
N ASP A 199 -8.79 -6.88 18.09
CA ASP A 199 -8.16 -8.20 17.99
C ASP A 199 -6.74 -8.25 18.55
N ILE A 200 -6.19 -7.12 19.02
CA ILE A 200 -4.89 -7.05 19.71
C ILE A 200 -5.02 -6.78 21.22
N THR A 201 -6.23 -6.63 21.72
CA THR A 201 -6.47 -6.47 23.15
C THR A 201 -7.10 -7.75 23.68
N PRO A 202 -6.51 -8.41 24.70
CA PRO A 202 -7.15 -9.58 25.31
C PRO A 202 -8.57 -9.25 25.78
N PRO A 203 -9.55 -10.14 25.59
CA PRO A 203 -10.88 -9.94 26.12
C PRO A 203 -10.86 -9.72 27.63
N GLU A 204 -11.84 -8.99 28.16
CA GLU A 204 -11.96 -8.72 29.58
C GLU A 204 -11.92 -10.03 30.40
N GLY A 205 -11.08 -10.07 31.43
CA GLY A 205 -10.87 -11.26 32.28
C GLY A 205 -9.91 -12.31 31.70
N VAL A 206 -9.31 -12.07 30.54
CA VAL A 206 -8.25 -12.92 29.99
C VAL A 206 -6.89 -12.29 30.28
N THR A 207 -6.19 -12.83 31.28
CA THR A 207 -4.82 -12.40 31.63
C THR A 207 -3.79 -13.04 30.69
N PHE A 208 -2.65 -12.37 30.51
CA PHE A 208 -1.52 -12.92 29.74
C PHE A 208 -1.06 -14.28 30.27
N GLU A 209 -1.05 -14.49 31.58
CA GLU A 209 -0.75 -15.79 32.21
C GLU A 209 -1.73 -16.90 31.79
N ARG A 210 -3.00 -16.54 31.57
CA ARG A 210 -4.02 -17.49 31.09
C ARG A 210 -3.79 -17.84 29.61
N VAL A 211 -3.38 -16.84 28.83
CA VAL A 211 -3.01 -17.01 27.43
C VAL A 211 -1.77 -17.92 27.32
N ASP A 212 -0.71 -17.66 28.08
CA ASP A 212 0.52 -18.48 28.10
C ASP A 212 0.26 -19.90 28.57
N ARG A 213 -0.59 -20.09 29.58
CA ARG A 213 -0.99 -21.44 30.02
C ARG A 213 -1.71 -22.21 28.92
N ARG A 214 -2.60 -21.56 28.17
CA ARG A 214 -3.29 -22.18 27.03
C ARG A 214 -2.31 -22.53 25.91
N ARG A 215 -1.40 -21.62 25.59
CA ARG A 215 -0.34 -21.84 24.61
C ARG A 215 0.50 -23.07 24.96
N ASN A 216 0.99 -23.15 26.19
CA ASN A 216 1.80 -24.26 26.66
C ASN A 216 1.01 -25.58 26.68
N ALA A 217 -0.29 -25.56 26.93
CA ALA A 217 -1.14 -26.74 26.86
C ALA A 217 -1.37 -27.21 25.41
N LEU A 218 -1.65 -26.28 24.49
CA LEU A 218 -1.79 -26.56 23.05
C LEU A 218 -0.50 -27.13 22.48
N ALA A 219 0.65 -26.51 22.74
CA ALA A 219 1.95 -26.99 22.27
C ALA A 219 2.25 -28.44 22.70
N LYS A 220 1.78 -28.87 23.90
CA LYS A 220 1.90 -30.27 24.37
C LYS A 220 0.97 -31.21 23.61
N ILE A 221 -0.26 -30.78 23.29
CA ILE A 221 -1.23 -31.58 22.52
C ILE A 221 -0.76 -31.70 21.08
N ASP A 222 -0.32 -30.60 20.46
CA ASP A 222 0.18 -30.56 19.08
C ASP A 222 1.46 -31.39 18.93
N ALA A 223 2.35 -31.43 19.93
CA ALA A 223 3.53 -32.30 19.93
C ALA A 223 3.15 -33.78 19.92
N LEU A 224 2.01 -34.16 20.52
CA LEU A 224 1.48 -35.53 20.47
C LEU A 224 0.84 -35.85 19.12
N GLN A 225 0.10 -34.90 18.52
CA GLN A 225 -0.51 -35.07 17.20
C GLN A 225 0.52 -35.08 16.07
N ARG A 226 1.57 -34.26 16.13
CA ARG A 226 2.69 -34.27 15.14
C ARG A 226 3.43 -35.59 15.05
N ARG A 227 3.44 -36.41 16.10
CA ARG A 227 4.00 -37.75 16.05
C ARG A 227 3.14 -38.76 15.28
N ALA A 228 1.86 -38.39 15.03
CA ALA A 228 0.88 -39.25 14.39
C ALA A 228 0.51 -38.84 12.97
N ASP A 229 0.88 -37.61 12.50
CA ASP A 229 0.33 -37.01 11.28
C ASP A 229 1.38 -36.88 10.16
N LEU A 230 0.96 -37.16 8.92
CA LEU A 230 1.79 -37.10 7.71
C LEU A 230 1.78 -35.71 7.03
N GLN A 231 1.03 -34.72 7.56
CA GLN A 231 0.92 -33.36 7.00
C GLN A 231 1.71 -32.32 7.82
N GLN A 232 3.01 -32.52 7.94
CA GLN A 232 3.88 -31.66 8.76
C GLN A 232 3.94 -30.20 8.30
N ASP A 233 3.85 -29.92 7.00
CA ASP A 233 3.99 -28.56 6.46
C ASP A 233 2.76 -27.66 6.73
N ALA A 234 1.54 -28.21 6.63
CA ALA A 234 0.33 -27.47 6.94
C ALA A 234 0.22 -27.12 8.44
N LEU A 235 0.62 -28.05 9.30
CA LEU A 235 0.65 -27.84 10.76
C LEU A 235 1.73 -26.82 11.15
N LYS A 236 2.88 -26.83 10.50
CA LYS A 236 3.94 -25.87 10.73
C LYS A 236 3.52 -24.44 10.36
N ALA A 237 2.87 -24.25 9.20
CA ALA A 237 2.33 -22.98 8.80
C ALA A 237 1.30 -22.45 9.82
N GLN A 238 0.38 -23.30 10.29
CA GLN A 238 -0.61 -22.93 11.31
C GLN A 238 0.06 -22.50 12.63
N ASP A 239 1.12 -23.16 13.05
CA ASP A 239 1.89 -22.79 14.24
C ASP A 239 2.55 -21.41 14.09
N GLU A 240 3.18 -21.15 12.94
CA GLU A 240 3.83 -19.87 12.66
C GLU A 240 2.82 -18.69 12.73
N TYR A 241 1.61 -18.88 12.20
CA TYR A 241 0.55 -17.88 12.29
C TYR A 241 0.02 -17.70 13.71
N TYR A 242 -0.14 -18.79 14.46
CA TYR A 242 -0.55 -18.73 15.86
C TYR A 242 0.49 -17.98 16.71
N GLU A 243 1.76 -18.28 16.53
CA GLU A 243 2.85 -17.58 17.22
C GLU A 243 2.91 -16.09 16.82
N ALA A 244 2.71 -15.75 15.55
CA ALA A 244 2.67 -14.39 15.08
C ALA A 244 1.48 -13.62 15.70
N ALA A 245 0.28 -14.24 15.76
CA ALA A 245 -0.89 -13.65 16.40
C ALA A 245 -0.68 -13.45 17.91
N MET A 246 -0.06 -14.41 18.58
CA MET A 246 0.28 -14.30 20.00
C MET A 246 1.31 -13.21 20.28
N ASN A 247 2.35 -13.12 19.44
CA ASN A 247 3.35 -12.06 19.53
C ASN A 247 2.70 -10.69 19.33
N MET A 248 1.79 -10.55 18.38
CA MET A 248 1.04 -9.32 18.13
C MET A 248 0.26 -8.87 19.38
N ILE A 249 -0.42 -9.80 20.09
CA ILE A 249 -1.21 -9.48 21.28
C ILE A 249 -0.31 -9.15 22.50
N THR A 250 0.85 -9.78 22.61
CA THR A 250 1.70 -9.70 23.80
C THR A 250 2.82 -8.67 23.70
N ALA A 251 3.27 -8.33 22.50
CA ALA A 251 4.41 -7.44 22.29
C ALA A 251 4.10 -5.98 22.71
N PRO A 252 4.91 -5.34 23.56
CA PRO A 252 4.74 -3.94 23.91
C PRO A 252 4.82 -2.99 22.70
N GLU A 253 5.62 -3.35 21.71
CA GLU A 253 5.81 -2.61 20.46
C GLU A 253 4.50 -2.50 19.67
N THR A 254 3.68 -3.56 19.67
CA THR A 254 2.36 -3.55 19.05
C THR A 254 1.46 -2.50 19.70
N LYS A 255 1.38 -2.50 21.03
CA LYS A 255 0.57 -1.52 21.77
C LYS A 255 1.03 -0.10 21.48
N LYS A 256 2.36 0.13 21.48
CA LYS A 256 2.94 1.43 21.18
C LYS A 256 2.61 1.89 19.75
N ALA A 257 2.62 1.01 18.77
CA ALA A 257 2.30 1.34 17.37
C ALA A 257 0.87 1.89 17.23
N PHE A 258 -0.09 1.30 17.95
CA PHE A 258 -1.50 1.70 17.91
C PHE A 258 -1.88 2.80 18.90
N ASP A 259 -1.01 3.17 19.82
CA ASP A 259 -1.23 4.23 20.81
C ASP A 259 -1.10 5.62 20.17
N ILE A 260 -2.14 6.00 19.41
CA ILE A 260 -2.18 7.31 18.71
C ILE A 260 -2.31 8.48 19.70
N GLU A 261 -2.81 8.22 20.92
CA GLU A 261 -2.93 9.25 21.96
C GLU A 261 -1.58 9.69 22.51
N SER A 262 -0.53 8.90 22.34
CA SER A 262 0.84 9.27 22.69
C SER A 262 1.48 10.31 21.76
N GLU A 263 0.85 10.63 20.63
CA GLU A 263 1.30 11.72 19.75
C GLU A 263 0.93 13.08 20.32
N GLU A 264 1.79 14.06 20.10
CA GLU A 264 1.54 15.43 20.51
C GLU A 264 0.30 16.00 19.82
N ASP A 265 -0.47 16.81 20.55
CA ASP A 265 -1.68 17.44 20.01
C ASP A 265 -1.39 18.24 18.73
N ALA A 266 -0.28 18.96 18.68
CA ALA A 266 0.13 19.69 17.47
C ALA A 266 0.30 18.79 16.24
N THR A 267 0.85 17.58 16.42
CA THR A 267 0.98 16.58 15.35
C THR A 267 -0.38 16.08 14.92
N ARG A 268 -1.23 15.68 15.90
CA ARG A 268 -2.58 15.21 15.61
C ARG A 268 -3.43 16.26 14.90
N ASP A 269 -3.30 17.53 15.30
CA ASP A 269 -4.02 18.68 14.70
C ASP A 269 -3.54 18.96 13.28
N ALA A 270 -2.23 18.83 13.01
CA ALA A 270 -1.67 19.02 11.68
C ALA A 270 -2.24 18.00 10.67
N TYR A 271 -2.41 16.74 11.06
CA TYR A 271 -3.09 15.72 10.24
C TYR A 271 -4.61 15.93 10.11
N GLY A 272 -5.20 16.70 11.03
CA GLY A 272 -6.63 16.93 11.18
C GLY A 272 -7.31 15.95 12.13
N ARG A 273 -8.17 16.50 13.05
CA ARG A 273 -8.95 15.73 14.03
C ARG A 273 -10.21 15.14 13.37
N HIS A 274 -9.99 14.28 12.39
CA HIS A 274 -11.04 13.53 11.70
C HIS A 274 -10.52 12.15 11.30
N ARG A 275 -11.44 11.22 11.05
CA ARG A 275 -11.12 9.81 10.79
C ARG A 275 -9.98 9.62 9.79
N PHE A 276 -10.05 10.27 8.62
CA PHE A 276 -9.05 10.09 7.58
C PHE A 276 -7.66 10.62 8.00
N GLY A 277 -7.60 11.82 8.59
CA GLY A 277 -6.34 12.40 9.06
C GLY A 277 -5.65 11.57 10.13
N GLN A 278 -6.41 11.12 11.14
CA GLN A 278 -5.85 10.27 12.19
C GLN A 278 -5.51 8.87 11.67
N SER A 279 -6.16 8.37 10.61
CA SER A 279 -5.76 7.13 9.94
C SER A 279 -4.44 7.29 9.16
N CYS A 280 -4.20 8.45 8.54
CA CYS A 280 -2.91 8.74 7.91
C CYS A 280 -1.79 8.83 8.97
N LEU A 281 -2.03 9.46 10.11
CA LEU A 281 -1.10 9.47 11.25
C LEU A 281 -0.84 8.07 11.78
N LEU A 282 -1.88 7.25 11.93
CA LEU A 282 -1.74 5.85 12.34
C LEU A 282 -0.92 5.04 11.32
N ALA A 283 -1.15 5.26 10.01
CA ALA A 283 -0.36 4.60 8.96
C ALA A 283 1.13 4.95 9.05
N ARG A 284 1.49 6.22 9.34
CA ARG A 284 2.87 6.63 9.59
C ARG A 284 3.45 5.88 10.79
N ARG A 285 2.73 5.80 11.91
CA ARG A 285 3.17 5.07 13.11
C ARG A 285 3.39 3.59 12.85
N LEU A 286 2.51 2.98 12.07
CA LEU A 286 2.61 1.56 11.70
C LEU A 286 3.85 1.28 10.86
N VAL A 287 4.16 2.09 9.84
CA VAL A 287 5.39 1.90 9.05
C VAL A 287 6.65 2.20 9.87
N GLU A 288 6.62 3.20 10.76
CA GLU A 288 7.69 3.49 11.72
C GLU A 288 7.94 2.28 12.67
N SER A 289 6.90 1.52 12.97
CA SER A 289 6.94 0.31 13.80
C SER A 289 7.22 -0.98 13.01
N GLY A 290 7.52 -0.88 11.71
CA GLY A 290 7.96 -1.99 10.87
C GLY A 290 6.87 -2.72 10.08
N VAL A 291 5.64 -2.17 10.01
CA VAL A 291 4.61 -2.65 9.07
C VAL A 291 5.04 -2.30 7.65
N GLN A 292 5.07 -3.29 6.77
CA GLN A 292 5.63 -3.12 5.44
C GLN A 292 4.64 -2.49 4.46
N PHE A 293 3.34 -2.75 4.62
CA PHE A 293 2.31 -2.22 3.74
C PHE A 293 1.07 -1.80 4.53
N VAL A 294 0.66 -0.55 4.38
CA VAL A 294 -0.56 -0.02 4.98
C VAL A 294 -1.45 0.57 3.89
N THR A 295 -2.70 0.11 3.80
CA THR A 295 -3.72 0.76 2.97
C THR A 295 -4.62 1.61 3.84
N VAL A 296 -4.77 2.89 3.50
CA VAL A 296 -5.76 3.80 4.10
C VAL A 296 -6.87 4.02 3.09
N THR A 297 -8.06 3.49 3.38
CA THR A 297 -9.21 3.57 2.47
C THR A 297 -10.14 4.69 2.86
N ASP A 298 -10.59 5.46 1.88
CA ASP A 298 -11.65 6.47 2.02
C ASP A 298 -12.72 6.27 0.93
N GLY A 299 -13.98 6.07 1.35
CA GLY A 299 -15.08 5.77 0.46
C GLY A 299 -15.93 6.99 0.11
N GLY A 300 -16.88 6.81 -0.84
CA GLY A 300 -17.89 7.82 -1.16
C GLY A 300 -17.47 8.82 -2.22
N TRP A 301 -16.53 8.45 -3.10
CA TRP A 301 -16.06 9.27 -4.22
C TRP A 301 -16.88 9.10 -5.50
N ASP A 302 -17.94 8.28 -5.45
CA ASP A 302 -18.85 8.04 -6.58
C ASP A 302 -19.85 9.20 -6.75
N THR A 303 -19.37 10.35 -7.22
CA THR A 303 -20.07 11.64 -7.21
C THR A 303 -20.86 11.88 -8.50
N HIS A 304 -21.77 10.98 -8.84
CA HIS A 304 -22.71 11.17 -9.95
C HIS A 304 -23.67 12.35 -9.78
N GLN A 305 -23.79 12.87 -8.56
CA GLN A 305 -24.66 14.00 -8.21
C GLN A 305 -23.93 14.92 -7.25
N ASN A 306 -24.20 16.23 -7.36
CA ASN A 306 -23.67 17.24 -6.44
C ASN A 306 -22.15 17.14 -6.24
N ASN A 307 -21.41 16.80 -7.29
CA ASN A 307 -19.97 16.55 -7.25
C ASN A 307 -19.22 17.72 -6.61
N PHE A 308 -19.43 18.94 -7.10
CA PHE A 308 -18.70 20.14 -6.65
C PHE A 308 -18.94 20.43 -5.18
N LYS A 309 -20.22 20.38 -4.74
CA LYS A 309 -20.55 20.57 -3.33
C LYS A 309 -19.93 19.46 -2.46
N SER A 310 -20.03 18.22 -2.87
CA SER A 310 -19.45 17.07 -2.13
C SER A 310 -17.94 17.18 -2.00
N LEU A 311 -17.24 17.51 -3.10
CA LEU A 311 -15.79 17.66 -3.10
C LEU A 311 -15.36 18.83 -2.20
N LYS A 312 -16.00 19.99 -2.32
CA LYS A 312 -15.63 21.20 -1.58
C LYS A 312 -15.90 21.10 -0.09
N ASP A 313 -17.09 20.59 0.28
CA ASP A 313 -17.55 20.69 1.67
C ASP A 313 -17.12 19.49 2.54
N SER A 314 -16.83 18.35 1.95
CA SER A 314 -16.63 17.13 2.75
C SER A 314 -15.51 16.21 2.28
N ARG A 315 -15.26 16.04 0.98
CA ARG A 315 -14.33 15.01 0.50
C ARG A 315 -12.89 15.47 0.47
N LEU A 316 -12.62 16.61 -0.19
CA LEU A 316 -11.25 17.07 -0.40
C LEU A 316 -10.60 17.72 0.82
N PRO A 317 -11.28 18.51 1.67
CA PRO A 317 -10.60 19.16 2.78
C PRO A 317 -9.84 18.22 3.71
N PRO A 318 -10.37 17.04 4.11
CA PRO A 318 -9.63 16.08 4.91
C PRO A 318 -8.39 15.52 4.20
N LEU A 319 -8.46 15.26 2.89
CA LEU A 319 -7.35 14.71 2.12
C LEU A 319 -6.28 15.77 1.84
N ASP A 320 -6.71 16.98 1.49
CA ASP A 320 -5.81 18.10 1.25
C ASP A 320 -5.01 18.49 2.50
N GLN A 321 -5.58 18.28 3.69
CA GLN A 321 -4.87 18.45 4.94
C GLN A 321 -3.93 17.28 5.23
N ALA A 322 -4.42 16.05 5.17
CA ALA A 322 -3.73 14.90 5.74
C ALA A 322 -2.63 14.31 4.85
N ILE A 323 -2.81 14.26 3.51
CA ILE A 323 -1.84 13.60 2.63
C ILE A 323 -0.56 14.43 2.48
N PRO A 324 -0.59 15.75 2.22
CA PRO A 324 0.62 16.56 2.26
C PRO A 324 1.31 16.52 3.62
N GLN A 325 0.54 16.55 4.73
CA GLN A 325 1.10 16.44 6.07
C GLN A 325 1.80 15.10 6.31
N LEU A 326 1.24 14.00 5.82
CA LEU A 326 1.88 12.68 5.89
C LEU A 326 3.26 12.67 5.21
N ILE A 327 3.36 13.27 4.01
CA ILE A 327 4.62 13.36 3.27
C ILE A 327 5.64 14.21 4.04
N ILE A 328 5.20 15.34 4.58
CA ILE A 328 6.05 16.25 5.38
C ILE A 328 6.56 15.55 6.66
N ASP A 329 5.67 14.91 7.41
CA ASP A 329 6.03 14.23 8.67
C ASP A 329 6.99 13.05 8.42
N LEU A 330 6.79 12.29 7.33
CA LEU A 330 7.73 11.25 6.92
C LEU A 330 9.11 11.83 6.54
N GLU A 331 9.14 12.96 5.86
CA GLU A 331 10.39 13.65 5.49
C GLU A 331 11.13 14.16 6.73
N GLU A 332 10.45 14.87 7.62
CA GLU A 332 11.02 15.42 8.86
C GLU A 332 11.57 14.34 9.80
N ARG A 333 10.97 13.14 9.78
CA ARG A 333 11.42 11.96 10.54
C ARG A 333 12.50 11.15 9.83
N GLY A 334 12.89 11.51 8.61
CA GLY A 334 13.83 10.74 7.79
C GLY A 334 13.29 9.37 7.34
N LEU A 335 11.97 9.19 7.32
CA LEU A 335 11.30 7.96 6.91
C LEU A 335 10.89 7.97 5.44
N LEU A 336 10.83 9.13 4.78
CA LEU A 336 10.33 9.28 3.42
C LEU A 336 11.19 8.52 2.39
N GLU A 337 12.52 8.46 2.60
CA GLU A 337 13.41 7.70 1.71
C GLU A 337 13.16 6.19 1.72
N SER A 338 12.63 5.67 2.82
CA SER A 338 12.30 4.25 3.01
C SER A 338 10.79 3.97 3.02
N THR A 339 9.96 4.95 2.66
CA THR A 339 8.51 4.79 2.61
C THR A 339 7.97 5.34 1.30
N LEU A 340 7.31 4.49 0.52
CA LEU A 340 6.56 4.88 -0.67
C LEU A 340 5.14 5.27 -0.26
N VAL A 341 4.75 6.50 -0.51
CA VAL A 341 3.36 6.97 -0.39
C VAL A 341 2.74 6.96 -1.78
N VAL A 342 1.61 6.28 -1.94
CA VAL A 342 0.88 6.18 -3.21
C VAL A 342 -0.56 6.57 -2.99
N TRP A 343 -1.13 7.40 -3.86
CA TRP A 343 -2.57 7.64 -3.90
C TRP A 343 -3.15 7.17 -5.22
N LEU A 344 -4.11 6.24 -5.13
CA LEU A 344 -4.83 5.67 -6.27
C LEU A 344 -6.35 5.76 -6.04
N THR A 345 -7.07 5.67 -7.14
CA THR A 345 -8.52 5.52 -7.20
C THR A 345 -8.88 4.48 -8.28
N ASP A 346 -10.12 4.06 -8.39
CA ASP A 346 -10.53 3.02 -9.33
C ASP A 346 -10.56 3.50 -10.80
N PHE A 347 -10.97 4.75 -11.06
CA PHE A 347 -10.97 5.37 -12.40
C PHE A 347 -11.14 6.88 -12.29
N GLY A 348 -11.15 7.58 -13.43
CA GLY A 348 -11.44 9.01 -13.49
C GLY A 348 -12.91 9.33 -13.67
N ARG A 349 -13.20 10.59 -13.92
CA ARG A 349 -14.57 11.11 -14.11
C ARG A 349 -14.72 11.77 -15.47
N THR A 350 -15.96 11.76 -16.00
CA THR A 350 -16.27 12.35 -17.31
C THR A 350 -15.88 13.82 -17.38
N PRO A 351 -15.30 14.29 -18.51
CA PRO A 351 -15.11 15.73 -18.75
C PRO A 351 -16.40 16.51 -18.63
N LYS A 352 -17.43 16.03 -19.30
CA LYS A 352 -18.74 16.69 -19.32
C LYS A 352 -19.49 16.46 -18.02
N ILE A 353 -19.92 17.55 -17.41
CA ILE A 353 -20.79 17.57 -16.22
C ILE A 353 -22.20 17.13 -16.63
N ASN A 354 -22.79 16.21 -15.88
CA ASN A 354 -24.14 15.71 -16.12
C ASN A 354 -25.23 16.65 -15.55
N SER A 355 -26.51 16.37 -15.84
CA SER A 355 -27.64 17.20 -15.42
C SER A 355 -27.88 17.27 -13.91
N ALA A 356 -27.24 16.39 -13.13
CA ALA A 356 -27.31 16.37 -11.67
C ALA A 356 -26.10 17.08 -11.01
N SER A 357 -25.37 17.93 -11.74
CA SER A 357 -24.13 18.58 -11.29
C SER A 357 -23.10 17.57 -10.79
N GLY A 358 -23.05 16.41 -11.43
CA GLY A 358 -22.13 15.31 -11.16
C GLY A 358 -21.24 15.01 -12.35
N ARG A 359 -20.31 14.05 -12.14
CA ARG A 359 -19.53 13.46 -13.20
C ARG A 359 -19.69 11.95 -13.16
N ASP A 360 -19.85 11.33 -14.32
CA ASP A 360 -20.01 9.90 -14.44
C ASP A 360 -18.64 9.18 -14.52
N HIS A 361 -18.63 7.86 -14.56
CA HIS A 361 -17.41 7.07 -14.66
C HIS A 361 -16.68 7.33 -15.98
N TRP A 362 -15.35 7.41 -15.92
CA TRP A 362 -14.51 7.59 -17.09
C TRP A 362 -13.30 6.69 -17.08
N ALA A 363 -13.22 5.82 -18.07
CA ALA A 363 -12.20 4.78 -18.17
C ALA A 363 -10.92 5.23 -18.87
N SER A 364 -10.89 6.43 -19.46
CA SER A 364 -9.80 6.84 -20.37
C SER A 364 -8.76 7.76 -19.73
N THR A 365 -9.07 8.37 -18.60
CA THR A 365 -8.13 9.21 -17.85
C THR A 365 -8.46 9.19 -16.36
N GLY A 366 -7.45 9.41 -15.55
CA GLY A 366 -7.50 9.59 -14.13
C GLY A 366 -6.17 10.20 -13.66
N PHE A 367 -5.85 10.05 -12.41
CA PHE A 367 -4.53 10.40 -11.89
C PHE A 367 -4.03 9.35 -10.92
N ALA A 368 -2.71 9.31 -10.74
CA ALA A 368 -2.06 8.65 -9.63
C ALA A 368 -1.01 9.58 -9.03
N MET A 369 -0.74 9.48 -7.73
CA MET A 369 0.29 10.26 -7.06
C MET A 369 1.26 9.34 -6.33
N MET A 370 2.55 9.67 -6.34
CA MET A 370 3.58 8.95 -5.63
C MET A 370 4.56 9.91 -4.96
N ALA A 371 5.02 9.56 -3.74
CA ALA A 371 6.05 10.28 -3.03
C ALA A 371 6.97 9.32 -2.28
N GLY A 372 8.20 9.74 -2.00
CA GLY A 372 9.16 8.95 -1.22
C GLY A 372 9.81 7.79 -1.98
N ALA A 373 10.56 6.96 -1.27
CA ALA A 373 11.29 5.79 -1.82
C ALA A 373 12.10 6.09 -3.10
N GLY A 374 12.69 7.29 -3.20
CA GLY A 374 13.43 7.71 -4.38
C GLY A 374 12.56 7.94 -5.64
N VAL A 375 11.27 8.23 -5.48
CA VAL A 375 10.43 8.77 -6.56
C VAL A 375 10.85 10.21 -6.80
N PRO A 376 11.17 10.60 -8.06
CA PRO A 376 11.50 11.99 -8.39
C PRO A 376 10.30 12.92 -8.06
N ALA A 377 10.46 13.78 -7.08
CA ALA A 377 9.43 14.72 -6.65
C ALA A 377 9.40 16.00 -7.52
N GLY A 378 8.30 16.74 -7.47
CA GLY A 378 8.14 17.99 -8.22
C GLY A 378 7.88 17.79 -9.73
N HIS A 379 7.34 16.64 -10.12
CA HIS A 379 7.06 16.33 -11.52
C HIS A 379 5.59 16.01 -11.77
N VAL A 380 5.08 16.51 -12.90
CA VAL A 380 3.82 16.07 -13.48
C VAL A 380 4.14 15.25 -14.73
N LEU A 381 3.79 13.97 -14.71
CA LEU A 381 4.07 13.00 -15.76
C LEU A 381 2.83 12.79 -16.63
N GLY A 382 3.02 12.90 -17.94
CA GLY A 382 1.94 12.84 -18.91
C GLY A 382 1.08 14.10 -18.96
N ALA A 383 0.18 14.12 -19.92
CA ALA A 383 -0.81 15.18 -20.08
C ALA A 383 -2.09 14.64 -20.69
N THR A 384 -3.19 15.31 -20.45
CA THR A 384 -4.49 15.06 -21.08
C THR A 384 -4.76 16.08 -22.18
N ASP A 385 -5.79 15.85 -22.98
CA ASP A 385 -6.26 16.79 -24.01
C ASP A 385 -6.87 18.08 -23.42
N ALA A 386 -7.33 18.98 -24.26
CA ALA A 386 -7.86 20.27 -23.86
C ALA A 386 -9.11 20.19 -22.95
N GLU A 387 -9.83 19.07 -23.01
CA GLU A 387 -11.00 18.81 -22.17
C GLU A 387 -10.71 17.84 -21.02
N GLY A 388 -9.49 17.31 -20.92
CA GLY A 388 -9.11 16.33 -19.91
C GLY A 388 -9.78 14.94 -20.10
N GLY A 389 -10.26 14.67 -21.30
CA GLY A 389 -10.99 13.44 -21.61
C GLY A 389 -10.09 12.25 -21.93
N TYR A 390 -8.98 12.49 -22.59
CA TYR A 390 -8.08 11.46 -23.05
C TYR A 390 -6.62 11.85 -22.78
N VAL A 391 -5.77 10.85 -22.56
CA VAL A 391 -4.35 11.09 -22.47
C VAL A 391 -3.81 11.54 -23.83
N SER A 392 -3.09 12.65 -23.84
CA SER A 392 -2.50 13.25 -25.06
C SER A 392 -0.98 13.09 -25.13
N LYS A 393 -0.33 12.81 -24.00
CA LYS A 393 1.13 12.63 -23.91
C LYS A 393 1.49 11.71 -22.76
N ASP A 394 2.46 10.82 -23.01
CA ASP A 394 3.04 9.89 -22.04
C ASP A 394 1.94 9.11 -21.28
N GLU A 395 1.35 8.14 -21.96
CA GLU A 395 0.28 7.32 -21.43
C GLU A 395 0.83 6.18 -20.54
N TYR A 396 0.24 6.04 -19.34
CA TYR A 396 0.57 5.01 -18.34
C TYR A 396 -0.67 4.19 -18.01
N PHE A 397 -0.46 2.94 -17.67
CA PHE A 397 -1.52 2.00 -17.32
C PHE A 397 -1.40 1.51 -15.88
N SER A 398 -2.43 0.87 -15.37
CA SER A 398 -2.43 0.33 -14.00
C SER A 398 -1.32 -0.70 -13.79
N GLU A 399 -0.95 -1.42 -14.84
CA GLU A 399 0.15 -2.39 -14.86
C GLU A 399 1.52 -1.71 -14.67
N ASP A 400 1.72 -0.50 -15.22
CA ASP A 400 2.96 0.27 -15.09
C ASP A 400 3.11 0.83 -13.68
N ILE A 401 2.00 1.33 -13.12
CA ILE A 401 1.93 1.77 -11.71
C ILE A 401 2.30 0.60 -10.78
N ALA A 402 1.69 -0.58 -11.00
CA ALA A 402 1.97 -1.77 -10.22
C ALA A 402 3.43 -2.19 -10.29
N THR A 403 4.00 -2.18 -11.51
CA THR A 403 5.42 -2.50 -11.72
C THR A 403 6.32 -1.54 -10.96
N THR A 404 6.00 -0.24 -10.98
CA THR A 404 6.73 0.79 -10.23
C THR A 404 6.64 0.54 -8.72
N ILE A 405 5.44 0.25 -8.18
CA ILE A 405 5.24 -0.07 -6.77
C ILE A 405 6.10 -1.28 -6.38
N TYR A 406 6.01 -2.38 -7.12
CA TYR A 406 6.78 -3.59 -6.82
C TYR A 406 8.29 -3.37 -6.92
N GLN A 407 8.75 -2.63 -7.91
CA GLN A 407 10.17 -2.28 -8.05
C GLN A 407 10.67 -1.46 -6.85
N LYS A 408 9.90 -0.46 -6.41
CA LYS A 408 10.24 0.36 -5.23
C LYS A 408 10.24 -0.46 -3.94
N LEU A 409 9.39 -1.48 -3.86
CA LEU A 409 9.36 -2.43 -2.74
C LEU A 409 10.45 -3.52 -2.84
N GLY A 410 11.32 -3.45 -3.84
CA GLY A 410 12.44 -4.40 -4.01
C GLY A 410 12.01 -5.77 -4.52
N MET A 411 10.84 -5.89 -5.13
CA MET A 411 10.36 -7.14 -5.72
C MET A 411 11.05 -7.41 -7.06
N PRO A 412 11.31 -8.68 -7.42
CA PRO A 412 11.89 -9.03 -8.71
C PRO A 412 10.91 -8.72 -9.87
N SER A 413 11.45 -8.31 -11.03
CA SER A 413 10.65 -7.93 -12.19
C SER A 413 9.87 -9.09 -12.84
N ASP A 414 10.27 -10.32 -12.56
CA ASP A 414 9.65 -11.57 -13.02
C ASP A 414 8.85 -12.27 -11.90
N LEU A 415 8.23 -11.48 -11.03
CA LEU A 415 7.53 -11.94 -9.85
C LEU A 415 6.43 -12.95 -10.20
N ILE A 416 6.63 -14.19 -9.76
CA ILE A 416 5.68 -15.29 -9.92
C ILE A 416 5.22 -15.73 -8.53
N ALA A 417 3.92 -15.80 -8.34
CA ALA A 417 3.32 -16.43 -7.17
C ALA A 417 2.75 -17.80 -7.54
N HIS A 418 2.71 -18.70 -6.58
CA HIS A 418 2.08 -20.00 -6.72
C HIS A 418 0.83 -20.04 -5.85
N GLY A 419 -0.32 -20.28 -6.47
CA GLY A 419 -1.56 -20.50 -5.74
C GLY A 419 -1.53 -21.81 -4.94
N PRO A 420 -2.55 -22.09 -4.09
CA PRO A 420 -2.63 -23.28 -3.25
C PRO A 420 -2.54 -24.60 -4.04
N GLU A 421 -2.93 -24.62 -5.32
CA GLU A 421 -2.82 -25.76 -6.23
C GLU A 421 -1.47 -25.82 -6.97
N GLY A 422 -0.50 -24.97 -6.60
CA GLY A 422 0.82 -24.91 -7.24
C GLY A 422 0.83 -24.28 -8.63
N ARG A 423 -0.28 -23.70 -9.10
CA ARG A 423 -0.33 -23.01 -10.40
C ARG A 423 0.44 -21.69 -10.34
N PRO A 424 1.44 -21.48 -11.23
CA PRO A 424 2.17 -20.23 -11.28
C PRO A 424 1.30 -19.11 -11.84
N GLY A 425 1.25 -17.97 -11.18
CA GLY A 425 0.65 -16.72 -11.64
C GLY A 425 1.70 -15.62 -11.72
N GLN A 426 1.92 -15.07 -12.91
CA GLN A 426 2.76 -13.89 -13.05
C GLN A 426 2.04 -12.67 -12.46
N LEU A 427 2.71 -11.89 -11.61
CA LEU A 427 2.11 -10.75 -10.91
C LEU A 427 2.45 -9.41 -11.56
N ILE A 428 3.52 -9.31 -12.33
CA ILE A 428 4.00 -8.09 -12.98
C ILE A 428 3.89 -8.22 -14.51
N GLU A 429 3.27 -7.23 -15.16
CA GLU A 429 3.14 -7.18 -16.63
C GLU A 429 3.55 -5.83 -17.23
N GLY A 430 3.56 -4.75 -16.45
CA GLY A 430 3.83 -3.40 -16.91
C GLY A 430 5.32 -3.06 -17.02
N LYS A 431 5.58 -1.79 -17.36
CA LYS A 431 6.93 -1.18 -17.34
C LYS A 431 7.00 -0.19 -16.18
N PRO A 432 8.13 -0.11 -15.47
CA PRO A 432 8.30 0.85 -14.38
C PRO A 432 8.48 2.28 -14.90
#